data_b8b6dd9f8a01f3fd623949752dd5128b
#
_entry.id   b8b6dd9f8a01f3fd623949752dd5128b
#
_cell.length_a   1.000
_cell.length_b   1.000
_cell.length_c   1.000
_cell.angle_alpha   90.00
_cell.angle_beta   90.00
_cell.angle_gamma   90.00
#
_symmetry.space_group_name_H-M   'P 1'
#
loop_
_entity.id
_entity.type
_entity.pdbx_description
1 polymer ?
#
loop_
_entity_poly.entity_id
_entity_poly.type
_entity_poly.pdbx_seq_one_letter_code
_entity_poly.pdbx_strand_id
1 'polypeptide(L)'
;MDFKVKLADIVIGIHGKYEYLREYCKDYLTEEKPEMEISLTEEDILAERSQNGDGEGFSPDYLEFLAALRKIAEQMPQRNRFLMHGAVLSWRGKGYMFTAPSGTGKSTHLALWKKYLGDEVEIVNGDKPLLSVEGDVVSVYGTPWAG
;
A
#
# COMPACT_ATOMS: atom_id res chain seq x y z
N MET A 1 2.54 -15.57 -12.44
CA MET A 1 3.06 -14.28 -12.87
C MET A 1 4.07 -13.77 -11.86
N ASP A 2 5.29 -13.52 -12.31
CA ASP A 2 6.38 -13.11 -11.44
C ASP A 2 6.83 -11.71 -11.82
N PHE A 3 6.96 -10.85 -10.82
CA PHE A 3 7.45 -9.49 -11.02
C PHE A 3 8.05 -8.97 -9.70
N LYS A 4 8.71 -7.82 -9.79
CA LYS A 4 9.36 -7.21 -8.63
C LYS A 4 8.90 -5.77 -8.47
N VAL A 5 8.68 -5.38 -7.22
CA VAL A 5 8.31 -4.00 -6.86
C VAL A 5 9.25 -3.46 -5.81
N LYS A 6 9.36 -2.14 -5.76
CA LYS A 6 10.09 -1.44 -4.70
C LYS A 6 9.11 -0.58 -3.90
N LEU A 7 8.91 -0.94 -2.65
CA LEU A 7 8.02 -0.25 -1.73
C LEU A 7 8.81 0.16 -0.49
N ALA A 8 8.75 1.42 -0.12
CA ALA A 8 9.49 1.97 1.04
C ALA A 8 10.97 1.55 1.03
N ASP A 9 11.58 1.60 -0.15
CA ASP A 9 12.98 1.21 -0.41
C ASP A 9 13.26 -0.29 -0.23
N ILE A 10 12.24 -1.12 -0.08
CA ILE A 10 12.37 -2.57 0.00
C ILE A 10 11.98 -3.18 -1.35
N VAL A 11 12.87 -3.98 -1.92
CA VAL A 11 12.59 -4.69 -3.17
C VAL A 11 11.96 -6.04 -2.86
N ILE A 12 10.78 -6.26 -3.42
CA ILE A 12 9.94 -7.42 -3.15
C ILE A 12 9.71 -8.21 -4.43
N GLY A 13 10.06 -9.49 -4.42
CA GLY A 13 9.67 -10.42 -5.47
C GLY A 13 8.25 -10.92 -5.20
N ILE A 14 7.39 -10.83 -6.19
CA ILE A 14 5.99 -11.24 -6.07
C ILE A 14 5.70 -12.36 -7.05
N HIS A 15 5.18 -13.47 -6.54
CA HIS A 15 4.76 -14.62 -7.32
C HIS A 15 3.25 -14.74 -7.21
N GLY A 16 2.55 -14.21 -8.19
CA GLY A 16 1.09 -14.15 -8.22
C GLY A 16 0.49 -14.91 -9.39
N LYS A 17 -0.83 -14.92 -9.46
CA LYS A 17 -1.59 -15.65 -10.46
C LYS A 17 -2.24 -14.72 -11.49
N TYR A 18 -2.67 -13.55 -11.08
CA TYR A 18 -3.45 -12.64 -11.91
C TYR A 18 -2.69 -11.38 -12.30
N GLU A 19 -2.97 -10.88 -13.52
CA GLU A 19 -2.40 -9.63 -14.03
C GLU A 19 -2.83 -8.39 -13.20
N TYR A 20 -3.97 -8.46 -12.57
CA TYR A 20 -4.54 -7.35 -11.79
C TYR A 20 -3.53 -6.78 -10.80
N LEU A 21 -2.89 -7.64 -10.02
CA LEU A 21 -1.90 -7.20 -9.02
C LEU A 21 -0.73 -6.47 -9.68
N ARG A 22 -0.20 -7.02 -10.77
CA ARG A 22 0.92 -6.40 -11.49
C ARG A 22 0.53 -5.04 -12.05
N GLU A 23 -0.66 -4.91 -12.62
CA GLU A 23 -1.15 -3.67 -13.20
C GLU A 23 -1.27 -2.56 -12.14
N TYR A 24 -1.77 -2.88 -10.95
CA TYR A 24 -1.85 -1.92 -9.86
C TYR A 24 -0.47 -1.55 -9.28
N CYS A 25 0.51 -2.44 -9.46
CA CYS A 25 1.88 -2.20 -9.01
C CYS A 25 2.76 -1.52 -10.06
N LYS A 26 2.22 -1.13 -11.21
CA LYS A 26 3.01 -0.67 -12.36
C LYS A 26 3.98 0.48 -12.07
N ASP A 27 3.57 1.41 -11.20
CA ASP A 27 4.39 2.56 -10.86
C ASP A 27 5.52 2.22 -9.87
N TYR A 28 5.54 0.99 -9.36
CA TYR A 28 6.51 0.51 -8.38
C TYR A 28 7.42 -0.60 -8.93
N LEU A 29 7.26 -0.97 -10.19
CA LEU A 29 8.05 -2.04 -10.80
C LEU A 29 9.53 -1.71 -10.81
N THR A 30 10.37 -2.71 -10.57
CA THR A 30 11.82 -2.58 -10.55
C THR A 30 12.48 -3.85 -11.08
N GLU A 31 13.72 -3.72 -11.56
CA GLU A 31 14.56 -4.86 -11.94
C GLU A 31 15.65 -5.16 -10.90
N GLU A 32 15.65 -4.45 -9.78
CA GLU A 32 16.62 -4.67 -8.70
C GLU A 32 16.44 -6.04 -8.06
N LYS A 33 17.48 -6.52 -7.39
CA LYS A 33 17.44 -7.82 -6.72
C LYS A 33 16.51 -7.77 -5.49
N PRO A 34 15.56 -8.69 -5.35
CA PRO A 34 14.67 -8.69 -4.20
C PRO A 34 15.38 -9.12 -2.93
N GLU A 35 15.02 -8.46 -1.82
CA GLU A 35 15.44 -8.85 -0.48
C GLU A 35 14.33 -9.54 0.30
N MET A 36 13.13 -9.58 -0.26
CA MET A 36 11.94 -10.17 0.31
C MET A 36 11.12 -10.78 -0.82
N GLU A 37 10.51 -11.93 -0.58
CA GLU A 37 9.66 -12.58 -1.58
C GLU A 37 8.35 -13.01 -0.97
N ILE A 38 7.27 -12.86 -1.72
CA ILE A 38 5.94 -13.36 -1.36
C ILE A 38 5.39 -14.21 -2.49
N SER A 39 4.69 -15.27 -2.13
CA SER A 39 3.96 -16.12 -3.07
C SER A 39 2.50 -16.13 -2.67
N LEU A 40 1.61 -16.00 -3.65
CA LEU A 40 0.17 -15.94 -3.43
C LEU A 40 -0.46 -17.23 -3.95
N THR A 41 -1.20 -17.89 -3.08
CA THR A 41 -1.81 -19.19 -3.35
C THR A 41 -3.33 -19.09 -3.36
N GLU A 42 -4.00 -20.15 -3.83
CA GLU A 42 -5.47 -20.24 -3.73
C GLU A 42 -5.94 -20.15 -2.28
N GLU A 43 -5.17 -20.71 -1.35
CA GLU A 43 -5.50 -20.64 0.08
C GLU A 43 -5.51 -19.22 0.60
N ASP A 44 -4.56 -18.40 0.13
CA ASP A 44 -4.49 -16.98 0.49
C ASP A 44 -5.72 -16.23 0.00
N ILE A 45 -6.15 -16.52 -1.23
CA ILE A 45 -7.33 -15.89 -1.84
C ILE A 45 -8.60 -16.29 -1.06
N LEU A 46 -8.73 -17.55 -0.70
CA LEU A 46 -9.86 -18.03 0.10
C LEU A 46 -9.87 -17.43 1.50
N ALA A 47 -8.70 -17.27 2.12
CA ALA A 47 -8.59 -16.64 3.43
C ALA A 47 -9.03 -15.17 3.39
N GLU A 48 -8.65 -14.44 2.35
CA GLU A 48 -9.10 -13.05 2.18
C GLU A 48 -10.61 -12.97 1.96
N ARG A 49 -11.19 -13.91 1.21
CA ARG A 49 -12.63 -13.97 1.01
C ARG A 49 -13.37 -14.09 2.33
N SER A 50 -12.91 -14.96 3.22
CA SER A 50 -13.52 -15.15 4.54
C SER A 50 -13.41 -13.93 5.43
N GLN A 51 -12.29 -13.20 5.36
CA GLN A 51 -12.05 -12.02 6.20
C GLN A 51 -12.83 -10.79 5.74
N ASN A 52 -13.28 -10.77 4.50
CA ASN A 52 -14.02 -9.64 3.93
C ASN A 52 -15.53 -9.91 3.85
N GLY A 53 -16.10 -10.54 4.87
CA GLY A 53 -17.55 -10.78 4.98
C GLY A 53 -18.06 -11.70 3.88
N ASP A 54 -17.50 -12.91 3.79
CA ASP A 54 -17.71 -13.90 2.76
C ASP A 54 -17.16 -13.52 1.38
N GLY A 55 -16.68 -12.30 1.20
CA GLY A 55 -16.10 -11.83 -0.04
C GLY A 55 -17.04 -11.93 -1.24
N GLU A 56 -18.34 -11.97 -1.01
CA GLU A 56 -19.32 -11.94 -2.09
C GLU A 56 -19.19 -10.63 -2.86
N GLY A 57 -19.01 -10.74 -4.18
CA GLY A 57 -18.81 -9.59 -5.03
C GLY A 57 -17.35 -9.21 -5.26
N PHE A 58 -16.40 -9.81 -4.54
CA PHE A 58 -14.99 -9.61 -4.83
C PHE A 58 -14.48 -10.70 -5.77
N SER A 59 -13.84 -10.27 -6.86
CA SER A 59 -13.22 -11.18 -7.82
C SER A 59 -11.95 -11.82 -7.24
N PRO A 60 -11.56 -13.03 -7.71
CA PRO A 60 -10.34 -13.67 -7.21
C PRO A 60 -9.05 -12.83 -7.40
N ASP A 61 -8.97 -12.07 -8.47
CA ASP A 61 -7.82 -11.19 -8.75
C ASP A 61 -7.75 -10.02 -7.77
N TYR A 62 -8.88 -9.46 -7.38
CA TYR A 62 -8.93 -8.42 -6.35
C TYR A 62 -8.57 -9.00 -4.97
N LEU A 63 -9.04 -10.20 -4.67
CA LEU A 63 -8.68 -10.88 -3.42
C LEU A 63 -7.18 -11.18 -3.36
N GLU A 64 -6.56 -11.55 -4.48
CA GLU A 64 -5.11 -11.70 -4.56
C GLU A 64 -4.40 -10.39 -4.24
N PHE A 65 -4.91 -9.29 -4.74
CA PHE A 65 -4.38 -7.94 -4.48
C PHE A 65 -4.42 -7.63 -2.97
N LEU A 66 -5.50 -7.96 -2.28
CA LEU A 66 -5.62 -7.79 -0.82
C LEU A 66 -4.70 -8.74 -0.05
N ALA A 67 -4.58 -9.98 -0.50
CA ALA A 67 -3.70 -10.96 0.12
C ALA A 67 -2.22 -10.55 0.01
N ALA A 68 -1.85 -9.95 -1.11
CA ALA A 68 -0.49 -9.42 -1.30
C ALA A 68 -0.18 -8.33 -0.28
N LEU A 69 -1.10 -7.40 -0.05
CA LEU A 69 -0.95 -6.36 0.95
C LEU A 69 -0.69 -6.96 2.33
N ARG A 70 -1.49 -7.96 2.72
CA ARG A 70 -1.37 -8.62 4.02
C ARG A 70 -0.01 -9.28 4.19
N LYS A 71 0.43 -10.04 3.20
CA LYS A 71 1.73 -10.72 3.25
C LYS A 71 2.91 -9.74 3.33
N ILE A 72 2.83 -8.66 2.59
CA ILE A 72 3.85 -7.60 2.63
C ILE A 72 3.85 -6.94 4.01
N ALA A 73 2.68 -6.54 4.51
CA ALA A 73 2.54 -5.87 5.79
C ALA A 73 3.07 -6.72 6.96
N GLU A 74 2.89 -8.04 6.90
CA GLU A 74 3.37 -8.96 7.94
C GLU A 74 4.90 -9.05 8.01
N GLN A 75 5.59 -8.83 6.91
CA GLN A 75 7.05 -8.92 6.85
C GLN A 75 7.78 -7.58 7.00
N MET A 76 7.08 -6.47 6.88
CA MET A 76 7.68 -5.14 6.92
C MET A 76 8.25 -4.74 8.31
N PRO A 77 7.63 -5.11 9.44
CA PRO A 77 8.18 -4.73 10.75
C PRO A 77 9.60 -5.20 11.02
N GLN A 78 9.99 -6.34 10.46
CA GLN A 78 11.36 -6.86 10.57
C GLN A 78 12.39 -5.97 9.87
N ARG A 79 11.93 -5.05 9.03
CA ARG A 79 12.74 -4.13 8.22
C ARG A 79 12.53 -2.68 8.61
N ASN A 80 12.02 -2.45 9.82
CA ASN A 80 11.71 -1.11 10.35
C ASN A 80 10.72 -0.34 9.48
N ARG A 81 9.78 -1.05 8.88
CA ARG A 81 8.66 -0.47 8.12
C ARG A 81 7.36 -1.03 8.68
N PHE A 82 6.31 -0.25 8.56
CA PHE A 82 4.98 -0.73 8.93
C PHE A 82 3.89 -0.05 8.10
N LEU A 83 2.81 -0.76 7.94
CA LEU A 83 1.64 -0.28 7.20
C LEU A 83 0.70 0.45 8.16
N MET A 84 0.16 1.57 7.72
CA MET A 84 -0.90 2.25 8.46
C MET A 84 -2.12 2.51 7.58
N HIS A 85 -3.28 2.57 8.18
CA HIS A 85 -4.49 3.02 7.53
C HIS A 85 -4.63 4.52 7.75
N GLY A 86 -4.37 5.29 6.72
CA GLY A 86 -4.41 6.74 6.82
C GLY A 86 -4.24 7.42 5.47
N ALA A 87 -4.54 8.68 5.41
CA ALA A 87 -4.40 9.49 4.23
C ALA A 87 -3.21 10.44 4.41
N VAL A 88 -2.33 10.51 3.41
CA VAL A 88 -1.06 11.23 3.50
C VAL A 88 -0.90 12.21 2.36
N LEU A 89 -0.51 13.42 2.70
CA LEU A 89 -0.06 14.41 1.74
C LEU A 89 1.35 14.91 2.09
N SER A 90 2.02 15.48 1.11
CA SER A 90 3.29 16.18 1.28
C SER A 90 3.08 17.67 1.06
N TRP A 91 3.64 18.48 1.94
CA TRP A 91 3.59 19.93 1.85
C TRP A 91 4.88 20.51 2.43
N ARG A 92 5.56 21.34 1.63
CA ARG A 92 6.80 22.00 2.02
C ARG A 92 7.85 21.05 2.62
N GLY A 93 8.04 19.90 1.97
CA GLY A 93 9.07 18.92 2.34
C GLY A 93 8.72 18.04 3.53
N LYS A 94 7.48 18.11 4.03
CA LYS A 94 7.03 17.29 5.15
C LYS A 94 5.79 16.47 4.78
N GLY A 95 5.70 15.27 5.36
CA GLY A 95 4.50 14.44 5.25
C GLY A 95 3.52 14.74 6.37
N TYR A 96 2.25 14.80 6.02
CA TYR A 96 1.13 14.95 6.96
C TYR A 96 0.19 13.78 6.79
N MET A 97 0.00 13.02 7.87
CA MET A 97 -0.87 11.85 7.84
C MET A 97 -2.08 12.05 8.72
N PHE A 98 -3.25 11.75 8.17
CA PHE A 98 -4.53 11.85 8.85
C PHE A 98 -5.10 10.45 9.05
N THR A 99 -5.29 10.06 10.30
CA THR A 99 -5.85 8.76 10.65
C THR A 99 -7.21 8.95 11.32
N ALA A 100 -8.17 8.13 10.90
CA ALA A 100 -9.51 8.12 11.47
C ALA A 100 -10.23 6.87 10.98
N PRO A 101 -11.31 6.43 11.65
CA PRO A 101 -12.14 5.35 11.14
C PRO A 101 -12.66 5.67 9.73
N SER A 102 -12.92 4.62 8.94
CA SER A 102 -13.50 4.77 7.61
C SER A 102 -14.79 5.60 7.64
N GLY A 103 -14.96 6.48 6.66
CA GLY A 103 -16.15 7.34 6.59
C GLY A 103 -16.08 8.62 7.41
N THR A 104 -14.97 8.89 8.10
CA THR A 104 -14.81 10.11 8.91
C THR A 104 -14.50 11.34 8.05
N GLY A 105 -14.02 11.15 6.81
CA GLY A 105 -13.73 12.26 5.90
C GLY A 105 -12.25 12.49 5.62
N LYS A 106 -11.40 11.47 5.72
CA LYS A 106 -9.96 11.58 5.41
C LYS A 106 -9.72 12.07 3.99
N SER A 107 -10.40 11.46 3.02
CA SER A 107 -10.28 11.85 1.60
C SER A 107 -10.77 13.25 1.35
N THR A 108 -11.85 13.65 2.00
CA THR A 108 -12.39 15.02 1.93
C THR A 108 -11.37 16.01 2.48
N HIS A 109 -10.72 15.66 3.58
CA HIS A 109 -9.71 16.50 4.21
C HIS A 109 -8.51 16.72 3.28
N LEU A 110 -8.01 15.66 2.64
CA LEU A 110 -6.94 15.79 1.63
C LEU A 110 -7.36 16.69 0.46
N ALA A 111 -8.59 16.53 -0.01
CA ALA A 111 -9.13 17.32 -1.11
C ALA A 111 -9.19 18.82 -0.75
N LEU A 112 -9.51 19.15 0.51
CA LEU A 112 -9.52 20.53 0.98
C LEU A 112 -8.12 21.14 1.01
N TRP A 113 -7.13 20.39 1.46
CA TRP A 113 -5.73 20.85 1.41
C TRP A 113 -5.31 21.16 -0.03
N LYS A 114 -5.62 20.26 -0.95
CA LYS A 114 -5.30 20.41 -2.37
C LYS A 114 -6.02 21.61 -2.97
N LYS A 115 -7.26 21.81 -2.59
CA LYS A 115 -8.08 22.93 -3.07
C LYS A 115 -7.52 24.29 -2.62
N TYR A 116 -7.08 24.40 -1.37
CA TYR A 116 -6.63 25.67 -0.82
C TYR A 116 -5.16 25.98 -1.05
N LEU A 117 -4.30 24.95 -1.15
CA LEU A 117 -2.86 25.12 -1.33
C LEU A 117 -2.37 24.75 -2.74
N GLY A 118 -3.24 24.16 -3.56
CA GLY A 118 -2.95 23.91 -4.97
C GLY A 118 -1.74 23.00 -5.19
N ASP A 119 -0.82 23.44 -6.06
CA ASP A 119 0.33 22.64 -6.46
C ASP A 119 1.40 22.49 -5.39
N GLU A 120 1.31 23.22 -4.27
CA GLU A 120 2.21 23.04 -3.13
C GLU A 120 1.94 21.73 -2.40
N VAL A 121 0.79 21.11 -2.62
CA VAL A 121 0.37 19.86 -1.96
C VAL A 121 0.40 18.73 -2.96
N GLU A 122 1.08 17.64 -2.58
CA GLU A 122 1.09 16.39 -3.34
C GLU A 122 0.45 15.28 -2.49
N ILE A 123 -0.50 14.56 -3.08
CA ILE A 123 -1.13 13.41 -2.41
C ILE A 123 -0.18 12.22 -2.51
N VAL A 124 0.30 11.73 -1.39
CA VAL A 124 1.22 10.59 -1.34
C VAL A 124 0.46 9.27 -1.38
N ASN A 125 -0.57 9.14 -0.54
CA ASN A 125 -1.40 7.93 -0.49
C ASN A 125 -2.71 8.24 0.22
N GLY A 126 -3.80 7.71 -0.30
CA GLY A 126 -5.13 7.97 0.25
C GLY A 126 -5.65 6.92 1.23
N ASP A 127 -4.93 5.80 1.44
CA ASP A 127 -5.50 4.68 2.21
C ASP A 127 -4.47 3.90 3.03
N LYS A 128 -3.47 3.28 2.39
CA LYS A 128 -2.54 2.34 3.06
C LYS A 128 -1.07 2.70 2.79
N PRO A 129 -0.55 3.80 3.34
CA PRO A 129 0.86 4.14 3.22
C PRO A 129 1.74 3.19 4.02
N LEU A 130 3.01 3.09 3.61
CA LEU A 130 4.06 2.48 4.41
C LEU A 130 4.90 3.56 5.07
N LEU A 131 5.29 3.32 6.32
CA LEU A 131 6.19 4.20 7.05
C LEU A 131 7.48 3.48 7.33
N SER A 132 8.60 4.20 7.30
CA SER A 132 9.89 3.71 7.79
C SER A 132 10.31 4.50 9.02
N VAL A 133 10.97 3.82 9.94
CA VAL A 133 11.54 4.44 11.13
C VAL A 133 13.03 4.16 11.13
N GLU A 134 13.83 5.21 10.96
CA GLU A 134 15.28 5.12 10.95
C GLU A 134 15.85 6.19 11.90
N GLY A 135 16.27 5.77 13.09
CA GLY A 135 16.69 6.69 14.15
C GLY A 135 15.53 7.61 14.55
N ASP A 136 15.75 8.92 14.43
CA ASP A 136 14.75 9.93 14.75
C ASP A 136 13.91 10.36 13.54
N VAL A 137 14.12 9.73 12.40
CA VAL A 137 13.43 10.10 11.15
C VAL A 137 12.36 9.09 10.82
N VAL A 138 11.15 9.59 10.62
CA VAL A 138 10.02 8.80 10.11
C VAL A 138 9.72 9.29 8.69
N SER A 139 9.75 8.36 7.74
CA SER A 139 9.43 8.66 6.34
C SER A 139 8.16 7.94 5.94
N VAL A 140 7.38 8.54 5.06
CA VAL A 140 6.13 7.96 4.58
C VAL A 140 6.21 7.76 3.07
N TYR A 141 5.68 6.64 2.61
CA TYR A 141 5.76 6.22 1.21
C TYR A 141 4.39 5.83 0.68
N GLY A 142 4.14 6.15 -0.58
CA GLY A 142 2.98 5.63 -1.29
C GLY A 142 3.08 4.14 -1.56
N THR A 143 1.93 3.52 -1.77
CA THR A 143 1.80 2.10 -2.12
C THR A 143 0.72 1.93 -3.19
N PRO A 144 0.66 0.77 -3.85
CA PRO A 144 -0.44 0.47 -4.78
C PRO A 144 -1.83 0.49 -4.12
N TRP A 145 -1.90 0.33 -2.80
CA TRP A 145 -3.15 0.34 -2.04
C TRP A 145 -3.48 1.76 -1.60
N ALA A 146 -3.92 2.56 -2.55
CA ALA A 146 -4.08 4.00 -2.36
C ALA A 146 -5.54 4.46 -2.17
N GLY A 147 -6.47 3.53 -2.17
CA GLY A 147 -7.88 3.82 -2.01
C GLY A 147 -8.65 4.07 -3.28
#